data_af4d3a86764b6d3cb66a6ae91675cf2c
#
_entry.id   af4d3a86764b6d3cb66a6ae91675cf2c
#
_cell.length_a   1.000
_cell.length_b   1.000
_cell.length_c   1.000
_cell.angle_alpha   90.00
_cell.angle_beta   90.00
_cell.angle_gamma   90.00
#
_symmetry.space_group_name_H-M   'P 1'
#
loop_
_entity.id
_entity.type
_entity.pdbx_description
1 polymer ?
#
loop_
_entity_poly.entity_id
_entity_poly.type
_entity_poly.pdbx_seq_one_letter_code
_entity_poly.pdbx_strand_id
1 'polypeptide(L)'
;TVFQMFSFFLGGMARNDQKPRLAMIAMTVGAFSNIVLDWLFIDVFRMGIFGAALATAIGPLISCAILLPSFFTGQGELRLSKDGWSFHHWKDILVSGIPSFILEFTIGMITFLMNRSISRHHFGEIGLAAYLLIGYAMLIWLTLYLGMAEGLQPLFSRFEGEGNHADQEGLRKYAQIVFIITGIVCYGAL
;
A
#
# COMPACT_ATOMS: atom_id res chain seq x y z
N THR A 1 -6.55 2.46 9.87
CA THR A 1 -6.24 2.15 11.28
C THR A 1 -4.75 2.27 11.56
N VAL A 2 -4.34 2.54 12.83
CA VAL A 2 -2.92 2.68 13.22
C VAL A 2 -2.12 1.42 12.86
N PHE A 3 -2.69 0.24 13.09
CA PHE A 3 -2.04 -1.03 12.77
C PHE A 3 -1.81 -1.24 11.26
N GLN A 4 -2.70 -0.71 10.42
CA GLN A 4 -2.55 -0.74 8.97
C GLN A 4 -1.34 0.10 8.53
N MET A 5 -1.23 1.32 9.06
CA MET A 5 -0.09 2.20 8.78
C MET A 5 1.23 1.57 9.21
N PHE A 6 1.23 0.95 10.41
CA PHE A 6 2.41 0.28 10.94
C PHE A 6 2.80 -0.96 10.12
N SER A 7 1.82 -1.73 9.65
CA SER A 7 2.05 -2.88 8.75
C SER A 7 2.66 -2.44 7.43
N PHE A 8 2.15 -1.38 6.80
CA PHE A 8 2.73 -0.82 5.57
C PHE A 8 4.16 -0.30 5.78
N PHE A 9 4.40 0.40 6.89
CA PHE A 9 5.73 0.87 7.23
C PHE A 9 6.73 -0.28 7.38
N LEU A 10 6.40 -1.30 8.17
CA LEU A 10 7.25 -2.49 8.35
C LEU A 10 7.45 -3.26 7.04
N GLY A 11 6.40 -3.36 6.20
CA GLY A 11 6.49 -3.99 4.89
C GLY A 11 7.43 -3.24 3.95
N GLY A 12 7.39 -1.90 3.94
CA GLY A 12 8.33 -1.05 3.21
C GLY A 12 9.76 -1.23 3.70
N MET A 13 9.96 -1.21 5.02
CA MET A 13 11.27 -1.45 5.64
C MET A 13 11.82 -2.85 5.28
N ALA A 14 11.00 -3.90 5.34
CA ALA A 14 11.41 -5.26 4.97
C ALA A 14 11.80 -5.38 3.49
N ARG A 15 11.11 -4.66 2.58
CA ARG A 15 11.49 -4.59 1.17
C ARG A 15 12.86 -3.91 0.99
N ASN A 16 13.11 -2.82 1.69
CA ASN A 16 14.39 -2.12 1.68
C ASN A 16 15.52 -2.93 2.31
N ASP A 17 15.21 -3.79 3.30
CA ASP A 17 16.13 -4.73 3.94
C ASP A 17 16.40 -6.00 3.08
N GLN A 18 16.16 -5.92 1.77
CA GLN A 18 16.34 -7.00 0.81
C GLN A 18 15.52 -8.28 1.11
N LYS A 19 14.42 -8.15 1.86
CA LYS A 19 13.50 -9.24 2.20
C LYS A 19 12.10 -9.07 1.59
N PRO A 20 11.97 -8.84 0.26
CA PRO A 20 10.67 -8.60 -0.37
C PRO A 20 9.73 -9.80 -0.25
N ARG A 21 10.28 -11.02 -0.22
CA ARG A 21 9.47 -12.25 -0.04
C ARG A 21 8.80 -12.29 1.33
N LEU A 22 9.50 -11.87 2.38
CA LEU A 22 8.93 -11.80 3.73
C LEU A 22 7.82 -10.76 3.79
N ALA A 23 8.04 -9.58 3.21
CA ALA A 23 7.01 -8.54 3.12
C ALA A 23 5.76 -9.04 2.37
N MET A 24 5.95 -9.70 1.23
CA MET A 24 4.87 -10.28 0.44
C MET A 24 4.08 -11.32 1.26
N ILE A 25 4.75 -12.28 1.89
CA ILE A 25 4.10 -13.33 2.69
C ILE A 25 3.32 -12.71 3.85
N ALA A 26 3.93 -11.79 4.59
CA ALA A 26 3.29 -11.15 5.73
C ALA A 26 2.03 -10.38 5.33
N MET A 27 2.10 -9.60 4.26
CA MET A 27 0.95 -8.83 3.77
C MET A 27 -0.15 -9.75 3.21
N THR A 28 0.23 -10.80 2.48
CA THR A 28 -0.73 -11.78 1.93
C THR A 28 -1.43 -12.54 3.06
N VAL A 29 -0.68 -13.02 4.06
CA VAL A 29 -1.25 -13.72 5.21
C VAL A 29 -2.17 -12.80 6.01
N GLY A 30 -1.77 -11.53 6.22
CA GLY A 30 -2.61 -10.55 6.90
C GLY A 30 -3.92 -10.26 6.15
N ALA A 31 -3.84 -10.07 4.83
CA ALA A 31 -5.02 -9.85 4.00
C ALA A 31 -5.95 -11.08 3.96
N PHE A 32 -5.38 -12.28 3.80
CA PHE A 32 -6.15 -13.52 3.84
C PHE A 32 -6.81 -13.75 5.21
N SER A 33 -6.07 -13.50 6.29
CA SER A 33 -6.60 -13.58 7.65
C SER A 33 -7.76 -12.59 7.86
N ASN A 34 -7.67 -11.38 7.29
CA ASN A 34 -8.76 -10.41 7.36
C ASN A 34 -10.03 -10.97 6.72
N ILE A 35 -9.95 -11.56 5.51
CA ILE A 35 -11.09 -12.17 4.82
C ILE A 35 -11.71 -13.31 5.66
N VAL A 36 -10.87 -14.19 6.21
CA VAL A 36 -11.33 -15.30 7.05
C VAL A 36 -12.00 -14.79 8.35
N LEU A 37 -11.41 -13.78 8.97
CA LEU A 37 -11.94 -13.17 10.18
C LEU A 37 -13.24 -12.41 9.92
N ASP A 38 -13.37 -11.74 8.76
CA ASP A 38 -14.61 -11.10 8.36
C ASP A 38 -15.74 -12.13 8.28
N TRP A 39 -15.51 -13.24 7.57
CA TRP A 39 -16.48 -14.32 7.50
C TRP A 39 -16.82 -14.88 8.89
N LEU A 40 -15.81 -15.14 9.72
CA LEU A 40 -15.99 -15.69 11.05
C LEU A 40 -16.79 -14.76 11.99
N PHE A 41 -16.43 -13.47 12.00
CA PHE A 41 -17.04 -12.51 12.93
C PHE A 41 -18.41 -12.03 12.45
N ILE A 42 -18.60 -11.87 11.13
CA ILE A 42 -19.87 -11.39 10.59
C ILE A 42 -20.88 -12.52 10.48
N ASP A 43 -20.51 -13.65 9.85
CA ASP A 43 -21.45 -14.73 9.53
C ASP A 43 -21.63 -15.72 10.69
N VAL A 44 -20.52 -16.17 11.30
CA VAL A 44 -20.58 -17.21 12.36
C VAL A 44 -20.95 -16.59 13.70
N PHE A 45 -20.21 -15.57 14.14
CA PHE A 45 -20.45 -14.92 15.43
C PHE A 45 -21.54 -13.83 15.37
N ARG A 46 -22.02 -13.45 14.19
CA ARG A 46 -23.07 -12.46 13.96
C ARG A 46 -22.82 -11.10 14.64
N MET A 47 -21.54 -10.71 14.71
CA MET A 47 -21.11 -9.46 15.35
C MET A 47 -21.40 -8.21 14.49
N GLY A 48 -21.85 -8.39 13.23
CA GLY A 48 -22.18 -7.28 12.33
C GLY A 48 -20.98 -6.34 12.08
N ILE A 49 -21.23 -5.04 12.11
CA ILE A 49 -20.21 -3.98 11.84
C ILE A 49 -19.03 -4.04 12.82
N PHE A 50 -19.29 -4.42 14.07
CA PHE A 50 -18.23 -4.54 15.07
C PHE A 50 -17.26 -5.69 14.71
N GLY A 51 -17.78 -6.81 14.20
CA GLY A 51 -16.97 -7.92 13.70
C GLY A 51 -16.06 -7.52 12.54
N ALA A 52 -16.61 -6.80 11.55
CA ALA A 52 -15.85 -6.25 10.43
C ALA A 52 -14.73 -5.30 10.90
N ALA A 53 -15.01 -4.43 11.86
CA ALA A 53 -14.01 -3.53 12.41
C ALA A 53 -12.88 -4.29 13.13
N LEU A 54 -13.20 -5.36 13.87
CA LEU A 54 -12.22 -6.23 14.53
C LEU A 54 -11.34 -6.97 13.50
N ALA A 55 -11.92 -7.58 12.48
CA ALA A 55 -11.18 -8.27 11.43
C ALA A 55 -10.21 -7.32 10.72
N THR A 56 -10.68 -6.11 10.38
CA THR A 56 -9.87 -5.05 9.77
C THR A 56 -8.70 -4.57 10.66
N ALA A 57 -8.83 -4.71 11.97
CA ALA A 57 -7.74 -4.39 12.91
C ALA A 57 -6.76 -5.55 13.08
N ILE A 58 -7.26 -6.80 13.14
CA ILE A 58 -6.47 -8.00 13.41
C ILE A 58 -5.61 -8.40 12.20
N GLY A 59 -6.13 -8.29 10.96
CA GLY A 59 -5.37 -8.63 9.76
C GLY A 59 -3.99 -7.95 9.69
N PRO A 60 -3.92 -6.62 9.79
CA PRO A 60 -2.65 -5.90 9.86
C PRO A 60 -1.78 -6.24 11.07
N LEU A 61 -2.38 -6.56 12.21
CA LEU A 61 -1.63 -7.04 13.39
C LEU A 61 -0.90 -8.34 13.10
N ILE A 62 -1.53 -9.27 12.38
CA ILE A 62 -0.89 -10.52 11.95
C ILE A 62 0.29 -10.22 11.03
N SER A 63 0.12 -9.31 10.06
CA SER A 63 1.22 -8.87 9.20
C SER A 63 2.39 -8.31 10.01
N CYS A 64 2.11 -7.45 10.99
CA CYS A 64 3.12 -6.89 11.90
C CYS A 64 3.82 -8.00 12.71
N ALA A 65 3.07 -8.97 13.24
CA ALA A 65 3.63 -10.08 14.02
C ALA A 65 4.58 -10.97 13.20
N ILE A 66 4.36 -11.09 11.90
CA ILE A 66 5.26 -11.83 10.99
C ILE A 66 6.51 -11.00 10.65
N LEU A 67 6.35 -9.68 10.48
CA LEU A 67 7.45 -8.79 10.08
C LEU A 67 8.38 -8.43 11.23
N LEU A 68 7.85 -8.16 12.41
CA LEU A 68 8.61 -7.69 13.58
C LEU A 68 9.81 -8.58 13.94
N PRO A 69 9.69 -9.94 14.00
CA PRO A 69 10.82 -10.78 14.38
C PRO A 69 12.04 -10.59 13.48
N SER A 70 11.86 -10.28 12.19
CA SER A 70 12.98 -10.10 11.26
C SER A 70 13.90 -8.94 11.61
N PHE A 71 13.37 -7.92 12.30
CA PHE A 71 14.14 -6.75 12.74
C PHE A 71 14.85 -6.98 14.07
N PHE A 72 14.37 -7.93 14.88
CA PHE A 72 14.99 -8.29 16.16
C PHE A 72 16.06 -9.38 16.00
N THR A 73 15.91 -10.28 15.04
CA THR A 73 16.86 -11.40 14.84
C THR A 73 18.16 -10.98 14.17
N GLY A 74 18.28 -9.72 13.72
CA GLY A 74 19.51 -9.18 13.17
C GLY A 74 19.97 -9.83 11.86
N GLN A 75 19.09 -10.53 11.15
CA GLN A 75 19.36 -11.18 9.87
C GLN A 75 19.37 -10.22 8.67
N GLY A 76 19.13 -8.92 8.89
CA GLY A 76 19.11 -7.87 7.89
C GLY A 76 20.14 -6.79 8.16
N GLU A 77 20.27 -5.84 7.21
CA GLU A 77 21.11 -4.65 7.35
C GLU A 77 20.44 -3.62 8.29
N LEU A 78 19.11 -3.59 8.31
CA LEU A 78 18.33 -2.69 9.16
C LEU A 78 18.14 -3.28 10.55
N ARG A 79 18.61 -2.56 11.57
CA ARG A 79 18.45 -2.91 12.99
C ARG A 79 17.80 -1.77 13.74
N LEU A 80 16.94 -2.12 14.68
CA LEU A 80 16.39 -1.15 15.63
C LEU A 80 17.53 -0.68 16.55
N SER A 81 17.99 0.56 16.34
CA SER A 81 18.96 1.23 17.21
C SER A 81 18.26 2.27 18.07
N LYS A 82 18.69 2.40 19.32
CA LYS A 82 18.22 3.46 20.24
C LYS A 82 18.94 4.79 20.00
N ASP A 83 20.05 4.79 19.25
CA ASP A 83 20.96 5.96 19.13
C ASP A 83 20.54 6.93 18.02
N GLY A 84 19.44 6.69 17.31
CA GLY A 84 19.02 7.46 16.13
C GLY A 84 18.04 8.63 16.39
N TRP A 85 17.69 8.97 17.62
CA TRP A 85 16.75 10.05 17.92
C TRP A 85 17.40 11.43 17.81
N SER A 86 17.49 11.95 16.57
CA SER A 86 17.92 13.32 16.32
C SER A 86 16.79 14.13 15.68
N PHE A 87 16.55 15.32 16.19
CA PHE A 87 15.55 16.26 15.65
C PHE A 87 15.83 16.64 14.17
N HIS A 88 17.08 16.51 13.74
CA HIS A 88 17.47 16.79 12.36
C HIS A 88 16.85 15.82 11.36
N HIS A 89 16.79 14.52 11.68
CA HIS A 89 16.18 13.51 10.83
C HIS A 89 14.64 13.68 10.68
N TRP A 90 13.97 14.28 11.65
CA TRP A 90 12.53 14.56 11.55
C TRP A 90 12.20 15.52 10.41
N LYS A 91 13.06 16.53 10.22
CA LYS A 91 12.88 17.49 9.11
C LYS A 91 12.96 16.78 7.76
N ASP A 92 13.94 15.91 7.58
CA ASP A 92 14.16 15.18 6.32
C ASP A 92 13.00 14.21 6.05
N ILE A 93 12.50 13.52 7.08
CA ILE A 93 11.33 12.65 6.98
C ILE A 93 10.09 13.44 6.58
N LEU A 94 9.84 14.59 7.22
CA LEU A 94 8.69 15.43 6.91
C LEU A 94 8.77 15.98 5.48
N VAL A 95 9.91 16.50 5.08
CA VAL A 95 10.12 17.04 3.72
C VAL A 95 9.93 15.94 2.66
N SER A 96 10.45 14.75 2.90
CA SER A 96 10.29 13.60 1.99
C SER A 96 8.85 13.07 1.96
N GLY A 97 8.07 13.25 3.02
CA GLY A 97 6.68 12.84 3.11
C GLY A 97 5.68 13.83 2.49
N ILE A 98 6.05 15.11 2.32
CA ILE A 98 5.15 16.14 1.77
C ILE A 98 4.57 15.78 0.39
N PRO A 99 5.35 15.30 -0.60
CA PRO A 99 4.80 14.94 -1.90
C PRO A 99 3.73 13.84 -1.81
N SER A 100 3.97 12.80 -1.01
CA SER A 100 3.00 11.74 -0.79
C SER A 100 1.75 12.21 -0.07
N PHE A 101 1.91 13.09 0.94
CA PHE A 101 0.79 13.70 1.64
C PHE A 101 -0.08 14.55 0.69
N ILE A 102 0.53 15.38 -0.16
CA ILE A 102 -0.20 16.21 -1.13
C ILE A 102 -0.97 15.33 -2.11
N LEU A 103 -0.36 14.24 -2.58
CA LEU A 103 -1.01 13.29 -3.49
C LEU A 103 -2.27 12.68 -2.84
N GLU A 104 -2.13 12.10 -1.66
CA GLU A 104 -3.23 11.47 -0.93
C GLU A 104 -4.33 12.47 -0.55
N PHE A 105 -3.93 13.66 -0.09
CA PHE A 105 -4.86 14.75 0.22
C PHE A 105 -5.66 15.17 -1.02
N THR A 106 -5.01 15.27 -2.18
CA THR A 106 -5.65 15.64 -3.44
C THR A 106 -6.68 14.58 -3.86
N ILE A 107 -6.33 13.29 -3.78
CA ILE A 107 -7.25 12.18 -4.07
C ILE A 107 -8.47 12.23 -3.14
N GLY A 108 -8.23 12.42 -1.83
CA GLY A 108 -9.30 12.54 -0.83
C GLY A 108 -10.22 13.74 -1.11
N MET A 109 -9.63 14.89 -1.46
CA MET A 109 -10.38 16.11 -1.79
C MET A 109 -11.22 15.93 -3.05
N ILE A 110 -10.67 15.34 -4.10
CA ILE A 110 -11.41 15.04 -5.33
C ILE A 110 -12.59 14.11 -5.02
N THR A 111 -12.36 13.04 -4.27
CA THR A 111 -13.42 12.11 -3.87
C THR A 111 -14.53 12.80 -3.07
N PHE A 112 -14.15 13.66 -2.11
CA PHE A 112 -15.11 14.43 -1.32
C PHE A 112 -15.93 15.37 -2.19
N LEU A 113 -15.29 16.12 -3.08
CA LEU A 113 -15.97 17.08 -3.97
C LEU A 113 -16.90 16.36 -4.95
N MET A 114 -16.46 15.23 -5.51
CA MET A 114 -17.29 14.42 -6.42
C MET A 114 -18.52 13.85 -5.70
N ASN A 115 -18.34 13.25 -4.53
CA ASN A 115 -19.46 12.75 -3.73
C ASN A 115 -20.46 13.86 -3.39
N ARG A 116 -19.97 15.02 -2.98
CA ARG A 116 -20.80 16.19 -2.69
C ARG A 116 -21.54 16.70 -3.91
N SER A 117 -20.87 16.75 -5.07
CA SER A 117 -21.46 17.21 -6.33
C SER A 117 -22.57 16.26 -6.79
N ILE A 118 -22.29 14.95 -6.80
CA ILE A 118 -23.26 13.93 -7.24
C ILE A 118 -24.47 13.89 -6.32
N SER A 119 -24.28 13.96 -5.00
CA SER A 119 -25.38 13.96 -4.02
C SER A 119 -26.32 15.16 -4.15
N ARG A 120 -25.87 16.28 -4.73
CA ARG A 120 -26.69 17.48 -4.94
C ARG A 120 -27.46 17.49 -6.25
N HIS A 121 -27.19 16.57 -7.18
CA HIS A 121 -27.83 16.50 -8.47
C HIS A 121 -29.04 15.52 -8.43
N HIS A 122 -29.91 15.60 -9.43
CA HIS A 122 -31.12 14.78 -9.57
C HIS A 122 -30.86 13.26 -9.57
N PHE A 123 -29.63 12.82 -9.83
CA PHE A 123 -29.26 11.41 -9.85
C PHE A 123 -28.91 10.84 -8.46
N GLY A 124 -28.78 11.68 -7.42
CA GLY A 124 -28.64 11.33 -6.02
C GLY A 124 -27.96 9.99 -5.71
N GLU A 125 -28.72 9.04 -5.23
CA GLU A 125 -28.24 7.72 -4.81
C GLU A 125 -27.73 6.87 -5.99
N ILE A 126 -28.39 6.91 -7.14
CA ILE A 126 -28.02 6.12 -8.33
C ILE A 126 -26.69 6.63 -8.90
N GLY A 127 -26.53 7.96 -8.97
CA GLY A 127 -25.27 8.57 -9.42
C GLY A 127 -24.10 8.25 -8.48
N LEU A 128 -24.36 8.23 -7.17
CA LEU A 128 -23.35 7.86 -6.18
C LEU A 128 -22.97 6.38 -6.29
N ALA A 129 -23.93 5.49 -6.48
CA ALA A 129 -23.69 4.06 -6.68
C ALA A 129 -22.85 3.81 -7.95
N ALA A 130 -23.17 4.47 -9.06
CA ALA A 130 -22.42 4.38 -10.30
C ALA A 130 -20.97 4.90 -10.12
N TYR A 131 -20.79 6.03 -9.44
CA TYR A 131 -19.47 6.58 -9.14
C TYR A 131 -18.63 5.64 -8.27
N LEU A 132 -19.22 5.01 -7.26
CA LEU A 132 -18.56 4.01 -6.42
C LEU A 132 -18.11 2.79 -7.23
N LEU A 133 -18.95 2.31 -8.15
CA LEU A 133 -18.62 1.17 -9.00
C LEU A 133 -17.44 1.47 -9.91
N ILE A 134 -17.44 2.63 -10.56
CA ILE A 134 -16.31 3.12 -11.35
C ILE A 134 -15.05 3.27 -10.48
N GLY A 135 -15.21 3.83 -9.27
CA GLY A 135 -14.12 4.00 -8.31
C GLY A 135 -13.47 2.66 -7.91
N TYR A 136 -14.26 1.61 -7.68
CA TYR A 136 -13.74 0.27 -7.39
C TYR A 136 -12.99 -0.33 -8.58
N ALA A 137 -13.50 -0.17 -9.80
CA ALA A 137 -12.80 -0.61 -11.01
C ALA A 137 -11.45 0.12 -11.14
N MET A 138 -11.43 1.44 -10.99
CA MET A 138 -10.20 2.24 -11.01
C MET A 138 -9.23 1.85 -9.87
N LEU A 139 -9.74 1.52 -8.68
CA LEU A 139 -8.91 1.10 -7.55
C LEU A 139 -8.13 -0.19 -7.86
N ILE A 140 -8.75 -1.16 -8.52
CA ILE A 140 -8.06 -2.41 -8.94
C ILE A 140 -6.86 -2.09 -9.83
N TRP A 141 -7.05 -1.24 -10.83
CA TRP A 141 -5.98 -0.84 -11.75
C TRP A 141 -4.87 -0.04 -11.04
N LEU A 142 -5.27 0.92 -10.22
CA LEU A 142 -4.32 1.73 -9.45
C LEU A 142 -3.47 0.86 -8.52
N THR A 143 -4.08 -0.10 -7.84
CA THR A 143 -3.37 -1.01 -6.92
C THR A 143 -2.37 -1.88 -7.67
N LEU A 144 -2.71 -2.33 -8.88
CA LEU A 144 -1.81 -3.11 -9.72
C LEU A 144 -0.59 -2.29 -10.15
N TYR A 145 -0.79 -1.04 -10.58
CA TYR A 145 0.31 -0.14 -10.94
C TYR A 145 1.19 0.21 -9.73
N LEU A 146 0.58 0.52 -8.58
CA LEU A 146 1.30 0.80 -7.34
C LEU A 146 2.13 -0.41 -6.89
N GLY A 147 1.57 -1.61 -6.95
CA GLY A 147 2.29 -2.83 -6.61
C GLY A 147 3.51 -3.07 -7.49
N MET A 148 3.40 -2.81 -8.80
CA MET A 148 4.55 -2.87 -9.71
C MET A 148 5.60 -1.81 -9.38
N ALA A 149 5.19 -0.58 -9.13
CA ALA A 149 6.09 0.52 -8.76
C ALA A 149 6.83 0.25 -7.44
N GLU A 150 6.13 -0.20 -6.41
CA GLU A 150 6.72 -0.59 -5.12
C GLU A 150 7.68 -1.78 -5.25
N GLY A 151 7.39 -2.73 -6.14
CA GLY A 151 8.29 -3.86 -6.41
C GLY A 151 9.58 -3.46 -7.12
N LEU A 152 9.54 -2.41 -7.93
CA LEU A 152 10.71 -1.88 -8.65
C LEU A 152 11.57 -0.96 -7.78
N GLN A 153 11.00 -0.29 -6.79
CA GLN A 153 11.67 0.69 -5.95
C GLN A 153 12.98 0.17 -5.31
N PRO A 154 13.04 -1.02 -4.69
CA PRO A 154 14.27 -1.53 -4.10
C PRO A 154 15.38 -1.77 -5.13
N LEU A 155 15.02 -2.20 -6.35
CA LEU A 155 15.97 -2.43 -7.44
C LEU A 155 16.57 -1.11 -7.94
N PHE A 156 15.74 -0.08 -8.11
CA PHE A 156 16.23 1.25 -8.48
C PHE A 156 17.15 1.83 -7.41
N SER A 157 16.78 1.74 -6.13
CA SER A 157 17.59 2.23 -5.01
C SER A 157 18.92 1.50 -4.92
N ARG A 158 18.93 0.20 -5.21
CA ARG A 158 20.16 -0.59 -5.22
C ARG A 158 21.12 -0.16 -6.34
N PHE A 159 20.63 -0.08 -7.58
CA PHE A 159 21.48 0.32 -8.72
C PHE A 159 21.99 1.75 -8.57
N GLU A 160 21.21 2.65 -7.99
CA GLU A 160 21.64 3.99 -7.65
C GLU A 160 22.78 3.97 -6.63
N GLY A 161 22.65 3.18 -5.56
CA GLY A 161 23.68 3.02 -4.52
C GLY A 161 24.97 2.35 -5.04
N GLU A 162 24.86 1.46 -6.01
CA GLU A 162 26.00 0.80 -6.67
C GLU A 162 26.64 1.68 -7.78
N GLY A 163 26.02 2.83 -8.13
CA GLY A 163 26.45 3.69 -9.23
C GLY A 163 26.35 3.04 -10.61
N ASN A 164 25.54 1.99 -10.73
CA ASN A 164 25.36 1.21 -11.96
C ASN A 164 24.23 1.79 -12.83
N HIS A 165 24.53 2.90 -13.48
CA HIS A 165 23.56 3.62 -14.32
C HIS A 165 23.11 2.82 -15.57
N ALA A 166 23.94 1.89 -16.06
CA ALA A 166 23.60 1.10 -17.23
C ALA A 166 22.46 0.10 -16.94
N ASP A 167 22.55 -0.63 -15.82
CA ASP A 167 21.50 -1.56 -15.41
C ASP A 167 20.25 -0.82 -14.93
N GLN A 168 20.41 0.35 -14.31
CA GLN A 168 19.30 1.22 -13.95
C GLN A 168 18.50 1.68 -15.18
N GLU A 169 19.19 2.07 -16.26
CA GLU A 169 18.53 2.48 -17.50
C GLU A 169 17.86 1.29 -18.21
N GLY A 170 18.49 0.12 -18.17
CA GLY A 170 17.89 -1.14 -18.62
C GLY A 170 16.59 -1.47 -17.88
N LEU A 171 16.64 -1.45 -16.54
CA LEU A 171 15.48 -1.67 -15.68
C LEU A 171 14.35 -0.69 -15.99
N ARG A 172 14.67 0.59 -16.19
CA ARG A 172 13.71 1.63 -16.55
C ARG A 172 12.99 1.32 -17.87
N LYS A 173 13.71 0.88 -18.89
CA LYS A 173 13.12 0.50 -20.19
C LYS A 173 12.18 -0.70 -20.06
N TYR A 174 12.59 -1.75 -19.34
CA TYR A 174 11.74 -2.91 -19.09
C TYR A 174 10.49 -2.54 -18.28
N ALA A 175 10.64 -1.73 -17.24
CA ALA A 175 9.51 -1.22 -16.46
C ALA A 175 8.52 -0.45 -17.33
N GLN A 176 8.99 0.46 -18.19
CA GLN A 176 8.13 1.21 -19.09
C GLN A 176 7.35 0.29 -20.04
N ILE A 177 7.99 -0.73 -20.62
CA ILE A 177 7.33 -1.69 -21.50
C ILE A 177 6.23 -2.44 -20.73
N VAL A 178 6.52 -2.93 -19.53
CA VAL A 178 5.54 -3.66 -18.71
C VAL A 178 4.37 -2.74 -18.34
N PHE A 179 4.62 -1.50 -17.94
CA PHE A 179 3.56 -0.54 -17.63
C PHE A 179 2.68 -0.24 -18.84
N ILE A 180 3.26 -0.08 -20.03
CA ILE A 180 2.51 0.17 -21.25
C ILE A 180 1.66 -1.06 -21.64
N ILE A 181 2.23 -2.27 -21.61
CA ILE A 181 1.50 -3.49 -21.89
C ILE A 181 0.34 -3.66 -20.93
N THR A 182 0.60 -3.48 -19.63
CA THR A 182 -0.45 -3.56 -18.61
C THR A 182 -1.54 -2.52 -18.88
N GLY A 183 -1.17 -1.28 -19.25
CA GLY A 183 -2.13 -0.24 -19.61
C GLY A 183 -3.02 -0.61 -20.81
N ILE A 184 -2.43 -1.20 -21.86
CA ILE A 184 -3.17 -1.65 -23.05
C ILE A 184 -4.13 -2.79 -22.68
N VAL A 185 -3.67 -3.77 -21.88
CA VAL A 185 -4.52 -4.89 -21.42
C VAL A 185 -5.66 -4.36 -20.56
N CYS A 186 -5.38 -3.43 -19.65
CA CYS A 186 -6.39 -2.80 -18.81
C CYS A 186 -7.44 -2.03 -19.62
N TYR A 187 -7.00 -1.28 -20.62
CA TYR A 187 -7.91 -0.53 -21.49
C TYR A 187 -8.77 -1.46 -22.37
N GLY A 188 -8.21 -2.59 -22.82
CA GLY A 188 -8.96 -3.57 -23.60
C GLY A 188 -9.94 -4.43 -22.80
N ALA A 189 -9.83 -4.42 -21.46
CA ALA A 189 -10.70 -5.16 -20.56
C ALA A 189 -11.87 -4.29 -20.00
N LEU A 190 -11.88 -2.98 -20.25
CA LEU A 190 -12.93 -2.03 -19.95
C LEU A 190 -13.91 -1.89 -21.09
#